data_52f831e4f52a3a6830c071458a66810c
#
_entry.id   52f831e4f52a3a6830c071458a66810c
#
_cell.length_a   1.000
_cell.length_b   1.000
_cell.length_c   1.000
_cell.angle_alpha   90.00
_cell.angle_beta   90.00
_cell.angle_gamma   90.00
#
_symmetry.space_group_name_H-M   'P 1'
#
loop_
_entity.id
_entity.type
_entity.pdbx_description
1 polymer ?
#
loop_
_entity_poly.entity_id
_entity_poly.type
_entity_poly.pdbx_seq_one_letter_code
_entity_poly.pdbx_strand_id
1 'polypeptide(L)'
;MQDLKYKKEPLEFGNYYHIYNRGNNGIDVFFENGNYEYFLRLYHQYIHPIAETFAWCLMKNHFHFLVYIRNEKEVLIDSLEYSTVDKPRVLDPSKQFGHLFNAYTQAINKKYSRTGSLFEKPFERK
;
A
#
# COMPACT_ATOMS: atom_id res chain seq x y z
N MET A 1 -22.37 -19.36 2.30
CA MET A 1 -22.09 -18.52 1.12
C MET A 1 -21.13 -17.41 1.49
N GLN A 2 -20.18 -17.17 0.63
CA GLN A 2 -19.17 -16.17 0.89
C GLN A 2 -19.71 -14.77 0.66
N ASP A 3 -19.40 -13.86 1.58
CA ASP A 3 -19.83 -12.48 1.47
C ASP A 3 -18.89 -11.72 0.52
N LEU A 4 -19.38 -11.49 -0.70
CA LEU A 4 -18.57 -10.88 -1.77
C LEU A 4 -18.21 -9.41 -1.52
N LYS A 5 -18.91 -8.71 -0.61
CA LYS A 5 -18.61 -7.30 -0.33
C LYS A 5 -17.24 -7.08 0.31
N TYR A 6 -16.67 -8.10 0.95
CA TYR A 6 -15.36 -8.01 1.58
C TYR A 6 -14.23 -8.51 0.68
N LYS A 7 -14.56 -8.98 -0.52
CA LYS A 7 -13.56 -9.41 -1.49
C LYS A 7 -13.27 -8.29 -2.48
N LYS A 8 -12.00 -8.01 -2.67
CA LYS A 8 -11.55 -7.07 -3.69
C LYS A 8 -10.83 -7.81 -4.79
N GLU A 9 -10.93 -7.27 -6.00
CA GLU A 9 -10.17 -7.79 -7.13
C GLU A 9 -8.68 -7.73 -6.81
N PRO A 10 -7.92 -8.80 -7.09
CA PRO A 10 -6.47 -8.72 -6.92
C PRO A 10 -5.88 -7.73 -7.92
N LEU A 11 -4.77 -7.10 -7.53
CA LEU A 11 -4.03 -6.22 -8.43
C LEU A 11 -3.26 -7.09 -9.43
N GLU A 12 -3.54 -6.91 -10.70
CA GLU A 12 -2.93 -7.68 -11.77
C GLU A 12 -1.73 -6.95 -12.36
N PHE A 13 -0.72 -7.74 -12.76
CA PHE A 13 0.45 -7.19 -13.45
C PHE A 13 0.05 -6.55 -14.77
N GLY A 14 0.69 -5.41 -15.10
CA GLY A 14 0.48 -4.75 -16.37
C GLY A 14 -0.79 -3.90 -16.47
N ASN A 15 -1.46 -3.66 -15.38
CA ASN A 15 -2.70 -2.87 -15.36
C ASN A 15 -2.55 -1.60 -14.54
N TYR A 16 -3.38 -0.61 -14.86
CA TYR A 16 -3.47 0.65 -14.12
C TYR A 16 -4.56 0.54 -13.07
N TYR A 17 -4.32 1.18 -11.91
CA TYR A 17 -5.29 1.22 -10.83
C TYR A 17 -5.31 2.57 -10.15
N HIS A 18 -6.48 2.96 -9.69
CA HIS A 18 -6.65 4.01 -8.71
C HIS A 18 -6.76 3.34 -7.35
N ILE A 19 -5.74 3.55 -6.51
CA ILE A 19 -5.67 2.99 -5.16
C ILE A 19 -6.06 4.09 -4.19
N TYR A 20 -7.01 3.83 -3.32
CA TYR A 20 -7.42 4.82 -2.34
C TYR A 20 -7.93 4.15 -1.07
N ASN A 21 -7.86 4.88 0.02
CA ASN A 21 -8.39 4.44 1.30
C ASN A 21 -8.58 5.65 2.21
N ARG A 22 -9.26 5.43 3.31
CA ARG A 22 -9.51 6.47 4.31
C ARG A 22 -9.36 5.90 5.71
N GLY A 23 -9.29 6.82 6.68
CA GLY A 23 -9.27 6.46 8.09
C GLY A 23 -10.53 5.75 8.50
N ASN A 24 -10.39 4.74 9.36
CA ASN A 24 -11.51 4.00 9.91
C ASN A 24 -12.42 4.96 10.67
N ASN A 25 -13.71 4.94 10.36
CA ASN A 25 -14.69 5.90 10.92
C ASN A 25 -14.37 7.37 10.59
N GLY A 26 -13.65 7.62 9.49
CA GLY A 26 -13.32 8.98 9.06
C GLY A 26 -12.25 9.69 9.88
N ILE A 27 -11.53 8.97 10.73
CA ILE A 27 -10.47 9.57 11.56
C ILE A 27 -9.29 10.01 10.69
N ASP A 28 -8.50 10.95 11.21
CA ASP A 28 -7.27 11.37 10.56
C ASP A 28 -6.27 10.22 10.55
N VAL A 29 -5.53 10.10 9.45
CA VAL A 29 -4.44 9.13 9.31
C VAL A 29 -3.08 9.82 9.26
N PHE A 30 -3.06 11.12 9.00
CA PHE A 30 -1.86 11.95 9.10
C PHE A 30 -2.13 13.03 10.13
N PHE A 31 -1.36 13.03 11.22
CA PHE A 31 -1.60 13.91 12.35
C PHE A 31 -0.68 15.14 12.35
N GLU A 32 0.48 15.01 11.70
CA GLU A 32 1.47 16.08 11.60
C GLU A 32 2.29 15.90 10.32
N ASN A 33 3.03 16.93 9.93
CA ASN A 33 3.75 16.93 8.67
C ASN A 33 4.71 15.74 8.49
N GLY A 34 5.39 15.35 9.56
CA GLY A 34 6.31 14.21 9.50
C GLY A 34 5.64 12.90 9.13
N ASN A 35 4.34 12.76 9.38
CA ASN A 35 3.61 11.54 9.01
C ASN A 35 3.51 11.37 7.50
N TYR A 36 3.32 12.48 6.76
CA TYR A 36 3.26 12.43 5.29
C TYR A 36 4.59 11.96 4.72
N GLU A 37 5.69 12.51 5.21
CA GLU A 37 7.03 12.12 4.75
C GLU A 37 7.33 10.66 5.07
N TYR A 38 6.97 10.22 6.26
CA TYR A 38 7.17 8.84 6.67
C TYR A 38 6.35 7.87 5.81
N PHE A 39 5.09 8.21 5.57
CA PHE A 39 4.22 7.40 4.70
C PHE A 39 4.81 7.28 3.29
N LEU A 40 5.27 8.39 2.70
CA LEU A 40 5.85 8.38 1.37
C LEU A 40 7.15 7.58 1.31
N ARG A 41 7.92 7.58 2.39
CA ARG A 41 9.14 6.76 2.48
C ARG A 41 8.80 5.27 2.49
N LEU A 42 7.80 4.88 3.29
CA LEU A 42 7.30 3.50 3.30
C LEU A 42 6.69 3.13 1.94
N TYR A 43 5.94 4.05 1.34
CA TYR A 43 5.36 3.86 0.03
C TYR A 43 6.46 3.53 -0.99
N HIS A 44 7.52 4.31 -1.02
CA HIS A 44 8.64 4.04 -1.92
C HIS A 44 9.23 2.65 -1.66
N GLN A 45 9.46 2.32 -0.40
CA GLN A 45 10.05 1.04 -0.03
C GLN A 45 9.24 -0.16 -0.51
N TYR A 46 7.92 -0.14 -0.30
CA TYR A 46 7.07 -1.28 -0.58
C TYR A 46 6.48 -1.27 -2.00
N ILE A 47 6.24 -0.10 -2.56
CA ILE A 47 5.46 0.02 -3.79
C ILE A 47 6.35 0.26 -5.02
N HIS A 48 7.44 1.01 -4.89
CA HIS A 48 8.33 1.23 -6.03
C HIS A 48 8.75 -0.07 -6.74
N PRO A 49 9.07 -1.16 -6.02
CA PRO A 49 9.44 -2.42 -6.68
C PRO A 49 8.32 -3.03 -7.54
N ILE A 50 7.06 -2.73 -7.26
CA ILE A 50 5.93 -3.37 -7.94
C ILE A 50 5.09 -2.43 -8.79
N ALA A 51 5.31 -1.11 -8.71
CA ALA A 51 4.44 -0.18 -9.41
C ALA A 51 5.17 1.13 -9.75
N GLU A 52 4.75 1.74 -10.86
CA GLU A 52 5.06 3.12 -11.18
C GLU A 52 3.90 3.99 -10.73
N THR A 53 4.20 5.12 -10.11
CA THR A 53 3.17 6.03 -9.61
C THR A 53 3.13 7.27 -10.47
N PHE A 54 1.95 7.57 -11.02
CA PHE A 54 1.77 8.71 -11.94
C PHE A 54 1.19 9.94 -11.26
N ALA A 55 0.39 9.75 -10.21
CA ALA A 55 -0.20 10.85 -9.47
C ALA A 55 -0.55 10.38 -8.07
N TRP A 56 -0.55 11.32 -7.12
CA TRP A 56 -0.92 11.00 -5.76
C TRP A 56 -1.41 12.24 -5.03
N CYS A 57 -2.24 12.01 -4.02
CA CYS A 57 -2.77 13.05 -3.16
C CYS A 57 -2.93 12.49 -1.75
N LEU A 58 -2.34 13.16 -0.77
CA LEU A 58 -2.46 12.79 0.63
C LEU A 58 -3.24 13.87 1.36
N MET A 59 -4.38 13.49 1.93
CA MET A 59 -5.22 14.36 2.75
C MET A 59 -5.21 13.82 4.19
N LYS A 60 -5.59 14.64 5.15
CA LYS A 60 -5.52 14.26 6.58
C LYS A 60 -6.13 12.90 6.88
N ASN A 61 -7.25 12.58 6.24
CA ASN A 61 -8.02 11.38 6.55
C ASN A 61 -8.19 10.41 5.38
N HIS A 62 -7.52 10.66 4.24
CA HIS A 62 -7.60 9.76 3.08
C HIS A 62 -6.47 10.04 2.12
N PHE A 63 -6.28 9.11 1.17
CA PHE A 63 -5.27 9.26 0.12
C PHE A 63 -5.74 8.65 -1.19
N HIS A 64 -5.09 9.08 -2.28
CA HIS A 64 -5.31 8.57 -3.63
C HIS A 64 -3.96 8.40 -4.33
N PHE A 65 -3.81 7.28 -5.04
CA PHE A 65 -2.66 7.02 -5.91
C PHE A 65 -3.13 6.50 -7.25
N LEU A 66 -2.57 7.00 -8.33
CA LEU A 66 -2.74 6.44 -9.67
C LEU A 66 -1.47 5.69 -10.02
N VAL A 67 -1.57 4.38 -10.18
CA VAL A 67 -0.42 3.51 -10.35
C VAL A 67 -0.57 2.60 -11.56
N TYR A 68 0.56 2.23 -12.13
CA TYR A 68 0.67 1.13 -13.08
C TYR A 68 1.42 0.00 -12.39
N ILE A 69 0.79 -1.16 -12.29
CA ILE A 69 1.45 -2.34 -11.70
C ILE A 69 2.39 -2.90 -12.76
N ARG A 70 3.68 -2.96 -12.45
CA ARG A 70 4.71 -3.42 -13.37
C ARG A 70 4.38 -4.83 -13.86
N ASN A 71 4.89 -5.20 -15.03
CA ASN A 71 4.67 -6.56 -15.50
C ASN A 71 5.47 -7.54 -14.62
N GLU A 72 5.08 -8.81 -14.68
CA GLU A 72 5.66 -9.84 -13.81
C GLU A 72 7.17 -9.97 -13.97
N LYS A 73 7.68 -9.83 -15.19
CA LYS A 73 9.12 -9.90 -15.46
C LYS A 73 9.89 -8.79 -14.75
N GLU A 74 9.37 -7.56 -14.78
CA GLU A 74 10.02 -6.42 -14.13
C GLU A 74 10.06 -6.62 -12.61
N VAL A 75 8.97 -7.08 -12.03
CA VAL A 75 8.88 -7.35 -10.60
C VAL A 75 9.85 -8.46 -10.21
N LEU A 76 9.96 -9.50 -11.03
CA LEU A 76 10.88 -10.61 -10.79
C LEU A 76 12.35 -10.14 -10.82
N ILE A 77 12.71 -9.29 -11.78
CA ILE A 77 14.07 -8.74 -11.89
C ILE A 77 14.43 -7.94 -10.64
N ASP A 78 13.54 -7.06 -10.20
CA ASP A 78 13.77 -6.28 -8.99
C ASP A 78 13.93 -7.20 -7.77
N SER A 79 13.14 -8.26 -7.69
CA SER A 79 13.23 -9.24 -6.60
C SER A 79 14.59 -9.95 -6.61
N LEU A 80 15.15 -10.23 -7.78
CA LEU A 80 16.47 -10.85 -7.92
C LEU A 80 17.59 -9.93 -7.42
N GLU A 81 17.52 -8.64 -7.71
CA GLU A 81 18.55 -7.68 -7.30
C GLU A 81 18.67 -7.54 -5.79
N TYR A 82 17.55 -7.62 -5.07
CA TYR A 82 17.49 -7.37 -3.65
C TYR A 82 17.32 -8.64 -2.81
N SER A 83 17.22 -9.80 -3.46
CA SER A 83 17.01 -11.07 -2.77
C SER A 83 18.33 -11.67 -2.30
N THR A 84 18.37 -12.11 -1.03
CA THR A 84 19.47 -12.88 -0.48
C THR A 84 19.17 -14.37 -0.47
N VAL A 85 18.04 -14.79 -1.03
CA VAL A 85 17.63 -16.20 -1.08
C VAL A 85 17.87 -16.80 -2.46
N ASP A 86 18.10 -18.11 -2.48
CA ASP A 86 18.43 -18.84 -3.73
C ASP A 86 17.28 -18.88 -4.72
N LYS A 87 16.04 -18.73 -4.24
CA LYS A 87 14.85 -18.74 -5.09
C LYS A 87 14.09 -17.43 -4.90
N PRO A 88 14.34 -16.44 -5.77
CA PRO A 88 13.59 -15.19 -5.69
C PRO A 88 12.11 -15.43 -5.95
N ARG A 89 11.26 -14.74 -5.22
CA ARG A 89 9.82 -14.78 -5.38
C ARG A 89 9.35 -13.51 -6.07
N VAL A 90 8.37 -13.67 -6.95
CA VAL A 90 7.66 -12.51 -7.49
C VAL A 90 6.83 -11.91 -6.36
N LEU A 91 7.04 -10.62 -6.09
CA LEU A 91 6.27 -9.91 -5.07
C LEU A 91 4.81 -9.80 -5.51
N ASP A 92 3.90 -10.06 -4.58
CA ASP A 92 2.47 -9.91 -4.81
C ASP A 92 2.09 -8.45 -4.60
N PRO A 93 1.60 -7.75 -5.64
CA PRO A 93 1.27 -6.31 -5.51
C PRO A 93 0.26 -6.01 -4.41
N SER A 94 -0.79 -6.81 -4.28
CA SER A 94 -1.79 -6.58 -3.22
C SER A 94 -1.20 -6.72 -1.83
N LYS A 95 -0.32 -7.70 -1.64
CA LYS A 95 0.37 -7.89 -0.35
C LYS A 95 1.33 -6.74 -0.05
N GLN A 96 1.98 -6.19 -1.06
CA GLN A 96 2.88 -5.05 -0.88
C GLN A 96 2.13 -3.82 -0.35
N PHE A 97 0.95 -3.54 -0.89
CA PHE A 97 0.09 -2.48 -0.34
C PHE A 97 -0.35 -2.81 1.09
N GLY A 98 -0.70 -4.06 1.36
CA GLY A 98 -1.03 -4.50 2.72
C GLY A 98 0.11 -4.28 3.70
N HIS A 99 1.34 -4.61 3.29
CA HIS A 99 2.54 -4.39 4.13
C HIS A 99 2.76 -2.90 4.40
N LEU A 100 2.57 -2.05 3.40
CA LEU A 100 2.67 -0.60 3.55
C LEU A 100 1.70 -0.11 4.64
N PHE A 101 0.43 -0.47 4.51
CA PHE A 101 -0.60 0.01 5.43
C PHE A 101 -0.40 -0.52 6.85
N ASN A 102 0.01 -1.77 6.98
CA ASN A 102 0.30 -2.37 8.28
C ASN A 102 1.51 -1.71 8.94
N ALA A 103 2.58 -1.49 8.20
CA ALA A 103 3.79 -0.85 8.72
C ALA A 103 3.49 0.57 9.20
N TYR A 104 2.75 1.34 8.39
CA TYR A 104 2.37 2.70 8.76
C TYR A 104 1.47 2.71 10.00
N THR A 105 0.45 1.84 10.04
CA THR A 105 -0.47 1.74 11.17
C THR A 105 0.27 1.40 12.46
N GLN A 106 1.20 0.45 12.42
CA GLN A 106 1.97 0.08 13.60
C GLN A 106 2.80 1.26 14.13
N ALA A 107 3.43 2.00 13.22
CA ALA A 107 4.24 3.16 13.62
C ALA A 107 3.38 4.27 14.23
N ILE A 108 2.22 4.56 13.63
CA ILE A 108 1.30 5.57 14.14
C ILE A 108 0.72 5.15 15.48
N ASN A 109 0.31 3.90 15.63
CA ASN A 109 -0.21 3.39 16.89
C ASN A 109 0.82 3.51 18.01
N LYS A 110 2.07 3.18 17.71
CA LYS A 110 3.15 3.30 18.68
C LYS A 110 3.43 4.75 19.05
N LYS A 111 3.51 5.63 18.06
CA LYS A 111 3.86 7.04 18.29
C LYS A 111 2.79 7.79 19.08
N TYR A 112 1.52 7.52 18.80
CA TYR A 112 0.40 8.26 19.36
C TYR A 112 -0.38 7.47 20.41
N SER A 113 0.17 6.35 20.89
CA SER A 113 -0.44 5.51 21.92
C SER A 113 -1.86 5.08 21.56
N ARG A 114 -2.02 4.64 20.28
CA ARG A 114 -3.28 4.15 19.73
C ARG A 114 -3.27 2.63 19.65
N THR A 115 -4.45 2.04 19.52
CA THR A 115 -4.64 0.63 19.24
C THR A 115 -5.64 0.45 18.11
N GLY A 116 -5.58 -0.69 17.44
CA GLY A 116 -6.57 -1.08 16.44
C GLY A 116 -6.30 -0.50 15.05
N SER A 117 -7.31 -0.64 14.20
CA SER A 117 -7.24 -0.28 12.79
C SER A 117 -7.14 1.22 12.59
N LEU A 118 -6.23 1.64 11.73
CA LEU A 118 -6.11 3.04 11.30
C LEU A 118 -6.91 3.28 10.03
N PHE A 119 -6.79 2.36 9.06
CA PHE A 119 -7.46 2.45 7.77
C PHE A 119 -8.68 1.54 7.70
N GLU A 120 -9.62 1.89 6.82
CA GLU A 120 -10.66 0.97 6.43
C GLU A 120 -10.06 -0.20 5.67
N LYS A 121 -10.61 -1.37 5.82
CA LYS A 121 -10.13 -2.59 5.16
C LYS A 121 -11.25 -3.25 4.38
N PRO A 122 -10.92 -3.79 3.20
CA PRO A 122 -9.67 -3.66 2.44
C PRO A 122 -9.57 -2.30 1.75
N PHE A 123 -8.35 -1.93 1.32
CA PHE A 123 -8.18 -0.68 0.56
C PHE A 123 -8.91 -0.78 -0.78
N GLU A 124 -9.38 0.38 -1.29
CA GLU A 124 -10.13 0.44 -2.53
C GLU A 124 -9.19 0.47 -3.73
N ARG A 125 -9.66 -0.13 -4.83
CA ARG A 125 -8.93 -0.20 -6.08
C ARG A 125 -9.88 -0.22 -7.27
N LYS A 126 -9.53 0.49 -8.32
CA LYS A 126 -10.29 0.52 -9.55
C LYS A 126 -9.39 0.42 -10.77
#